data_3ae4413d63239d1d07b36c9ca8ced12a
#
_entry.id   3ae4413d63239d1d07b36c9ca8ced12a
#
_cell.length_a   1.000
_cell.length_b   1.000
_cell.length_c   1.000
_cell.angle_alpha   90.00
_cell.angle_beta   90.00
_cell.angle_gamma   90.00
#
_symmetry.space_group_name_H-M   'P 1'
#
loop_
_entity.id
_entity.type
_entity.pdbx_description
1 polymer ?
#
loop_
_entity_poly.entity_id
_entity_poly.type
_entity_poly.pdbx_seq_one_letter_code
_entity_poly.pdbx_strand_id
1 'polypeptide(L)'
;MRGLGLLGAALALACAAARAQEEVPFITTPDRVTLAMLELAAVGPRDHVIDLGSGDGRIVITAARRFGATGLGVEIVPELVQKSRAFAREAGVQERVEFREQDLFATDLARATVVTMYLLPAVNLRLRPRLLALAPGTRIVSHDWDLGDWAPDHTVTIEVPEKQVGRDKSSRVHLWVVPARVHGLWCSAGARLEIAQRFQQFSATLVAPGRAGSPLVFDGRLDGRTLRATGSQVAVLALEAAGLRVAADGGGAGFAGRVFAPASPRGCG
;
A
#
# COMPACT_ATOMS: atom_id res chain seq x y z
N MET A 1 57.76 25.45 51.03
CA MET A 1 56.46 25.21 51.76
C MET A 1 55.42 24.77 50.71
N ARG A 2 54.75 23.69 50.98
CA ARG A 2 54.01 22.79 50.06
C ARG A 2 52.66 23.39 49.63
N GLY A 3 52.39 23.45 48.33
CA GLY A 3 51.10 23.77 47.77
C GLY A 3 50.50 22.53 47.08
N LEU A 4 49.39 22.03 47.61
CA LEU A 4 48.64 20.86 47.15
C LEU A 4 47.82 21.26 45.90
N GLY A 5 48.05 20.59 44.80
CA GLY A 5 47.16 20.69 43.61
C GLY A 5 46.00 19.72 43.73
N LEU A 6 44.76 20.21 43.63
CA LEU A 6 43.54 19.40 43.49
C LEU A 6 43.31 19.11 42.00
N LEU A 7 43.42 17.86 41.62
CA LEU A 7 42.88 17.33 40.34
C LEU A 7 41.37 17.11 40.50
N GLY A 8 40.58 17.92 39.79
CA GLY A 8 39.15 17.68 39.62
C GLY A 8 38.89 16.72 38.45
N ALA A 9 38.49 15.52 38.74
CA ALA A 9 38.02 14.56 37.74
C ALA A 9 36.57 14.90 37.33
N ALA A 10 36.38 15.42 36.13
CA ALA A 10 35.07 15.62 35.53
C ALA A 10 34.55 14.27 34.99
N LEU A 11 33.59 13.67 35.71
CA LEU A 11 32.90 12.47 35.29
C LEU A 11 31.81 12.86 34.29
N ALA A 12 32.04 12.66 32.98
CA ALA A 12 31.06 12.85 31.93
C ALA A 12 30.09 11.69 31.97
N LEU A 13 28.87 11.88 32.54
CA LEU A 13 27.75 10.98 32.39
C LEU A 13 27.23 11.07 30.96
N ALA A 14 27.59 10.10 30.12
CA ALA A 14 26.91 9.87 28.84
C ALA A 14 25.55 9.24 29.12
N CYS A 15 24.49 10.07 29.16
CA CYS A 15 23.11 9.58 29.10
C CYS A 15 22.87 8.97 27.71
N ALA A 16 23.01 7.66 27.59
CA ALA A 16 22.46 6.92 26.49
C ALA A 16 20.93 6.99 26.62
N ALA A 17 20.30 7.88 25.86
CA ALA A 17 18.86 7.87 25.68
C ALA A 17 18.49 6.57 24.95
N ALA A 18 18.16 5.52 25.69
CA ALA A 18 17.46 4.37 25.17
C ALA A 18 16.14 4.90 24.58
N ARG A 19 16.04 4.97 23.24
CA ARG A 19 14.75 5.12 22.59
C ARG A 19 13.92 3.90 23.00
N ALA A 20 12.97 4.11 23.87
CA ALA A 20 11.94 3.12 24.11
C ALA A 20 11.29 2.85 22.74
N GLN A 21 11.55 1.70 22.18
CA GLN A 21 10.86 1.21 21.01
C GLN A 21 9.42 1.04 21.48
N GLU A 22 8.50 1.79 20.90
CA GLU A 22 7.09 1.71 21.22
C GLU A 22 6.64 0.29 20.84
N GLU A 23 6.56 -0.56 21.86
CA GLU A 23 6.26 -1.98 21.70
C GLU A 23 4.80 -2.08 21.28
N VAL A 24 4.56 -2.49 20.04
CA VAL A 24 3.21 -2.73 19.53
C VAL A 24 2.68 -3.98 20.25
N PRO A 25 1.61 -3.86 21.06
CA PRO A 25 1.11 -5.01 21.79
C PRO A 25 0.59 -6.07 20.82
N PHE A 26 0.90 -7.33 21.10
CA PHE A 26 0.37 -8.45 20.33
C PHE A 26 -1.13 -8.60 20.58
N ILE A 27 -1.94 -8.09 19.63
CA ILE A 27 -3.39 -8.23 19.61
C ILE A 27 -3.77 -9.00 18.36
N THR A 28 -4.41 -10.14 18.54
CA THR A 28 -4.78 -11.01 17.42
C THR A 28 -5.95 -10.44 16.61
N THR A 29 -5.82 -10.43 15.29
CA THR A 29 -6.94 -10.17 14.39
C THR A 29 -7.95 -11.32 14.49
N PRO A 30 -9.24 -11.06 14.78
CA PRO A 30 -10.25 -12.11 14.82
C PRO A 30 -10.37 -12.85 13.49
N ASP A 31 -10.73 -14.14 13.53
CA ASP A 31 -10.78 -14.98 12.32
C ASP A 31 -11.74 -14.43 11.25
N ARG A 32 -12.89 -13.90 11.66
CA ARG A 32 -13.85 -13.26 10.74
C ARG A 32 -13.28 -12.01 10.07
N VAL A 33 -12.46 -11.23 10.78
CA VAL A 33 -11.77 -10.06 10.23
C VAL A 33 -10.65 -10.49 9.29
N THR A 34 -9.86 -11.52 9.67
CA THR A 34 -8.85 -12.13 8.80
C THR A 34 -9.45 -12.57 7.47
N LEU A 35 -10.61 -13.24 7.49
CA LEU A 35 -11.31 -13.62 6.26
C LEU A 35 -11.75 -12.42 5.45
N ALA A 36 -12.39 -11.44 6.10
CA ALA A 36 -12.84 -10.22 5.44
C ALA A 36 -11.69 -9.43 4.80
N MET A 37 -10.50 -9.38 5.44
CA MET A 37 -9.30 -8.77 4.87
C MET A 37 -8.89 -9.45 3.56
N LEU A 38 -8.84 -10.79 3.55
CA LEU A 38 -8.40 -11.57 2.40
C LEU A 38 -9.43 -11.56 1.27
N GLU A 39 -10.71 -11.61 1.61
CA GLU A 39 -11.84 -11.52 0.66
C GLU A 39 -11.92 -10.12 0.03
N LEU A 40 -11.83 -9.05 0.83
CA LEU A 40 -11.84 -7.67 0.34
C LEU A 40 -10.68 -7.41 -0.62
N ALA A 41 -9.50 -8.00 -0.35
CA ALA A 41 -8.35 -7.96 -1.23
C ALA A 41 -8.49 -8.92 -2.43
N ALA A 42 -9.56 -9.70 -2.55
CA ALA A 42 -9.75 -10.73 -3.58
C ALA A 42 -8.51 -11.63 -3.72
N VAL A 43 -7.95 -12.09 -2.58
CA VAL A 43 -6.76 -12.97 -2.56
C VAL A 43 -7.05 -14.26 -3.30
N GLY A 44 -6.09 -14.73 -4.08
CA GLY A 44 -6.19 -15.96 -4.87
C GLY A 44 -4.85 -16.68 -5.02
N PRO A 45 -4.82 -17.81 -5.75
CA PRO A 45 -3.65 -18.69 -5.79
C PRO A 45 -2.42 -18.10 -6.49
N ARG A 46 -2.56 -16.98 -7.19
CA ARG A 46 -1.44 -16.27 -7.82
C ARG A 46 -0.86 -15.17 -6.94
N ASP A 47 -1.44 -14.96 -5.76
CA ASP A 47 -0.99 -13.90 -4.87
C ASP A 47 0.17 -14.33 -3.98
N HIS A 48 0.98 -13.33 -3.65
CA HIS A 48 1.98 -13.39 -2.62
C HIS A 48 1.64 -12.36 -1.53
N VAL A 49 1.15 -12.86 -0.39
CA VAL A 49 0.72 -12.03 0.74
C VAL A 49 1.92 -11.75 1.64
N ILE A 50 2.20 -10.49 1.94
CA ILE A 50 3.18 -10.11 2.97
C ILE A 50 2.43 -9.49 4.14
N ASP A 51 2.53 -10.10 5.32
CA ASP A 51 1.90 -9.64 6.55
C ASP A 51 2.93 -8.97 7.46
N LEU A 52 2.73 -7.68 7.74
CA LEU A 52 3.64 -6.84 8.51
C LEU A 52 3.23 -6.83 9.98
N GLY A 53 4.07 -7.40 10.86
CA GLY A 53 3.71 -7.70 12.24
C GLY A 53 2.78 -8.91 12.31
N SER A 54 3.24 -10.03 11.75
CA SER A 54 2.38 -11.20 11.49
C SER A 54 1.92 -11.95 12.74
N GLY A 55 2.48 -11.64 13.91
CA GLY A 55 2.11 -12.28 15.16
C GLY A 55 2.20 -13.80 15.08
N ASP A 56 1.09 -14.49 15.33
CA ASP A 56 0.99 -15.95 15.24
C ASP A 56 0.81 -16.50 13.81
N GLY A 57 0.89 -15.65 12.80
CA GLY A 57 0.88 -16.02 11.38
C GLY A 57 -0.50 -16.31 10.79
N ARG A 58 -1.59 -16.07 11.54
CA ARG A 58 -2.96 -16.46 11.15
C ARG A 58 -3.41 -15.93 9.80
N ILE A 59 -3.04 -14.69 9.43
CA ILE A 59 -3.45 -14.07 8.15
C ILE A 59 -2.79 -14.81 7.00
N VAL A 60 -1.45 -14.99 7.04
CA VAL A 60 -0.69 -15.67 5.97
C VAL A 60 -1.09 -17.16 5.86
N ILE A 61 -1.27 -17.84 7.00
CA ILE A 61 -1.72 -19.23 7.04
C ILE A 61 -3.11 -19.37 6.42
N THR A 62 -4.04 -18.46 6.75
CA THR A 62 -5.39 -18.46 6.18
C THR A 62 -5.36 -18.16 4.68
N ALA A 63 -4.52 -17.22 4.22
CA ALA A 63 -4.32 -16.93 2.81
C ALA A 63 -3.86 -18.18 2.04
N ALA A 64 -2.89 -18.91 2.57
CA ALA A 64 -2.40 -20.13 1.93
C ALA A 64 -3.43 -21.26 1.95
N ARG A 65 -4.06 -21.51 3.10
CA ARG A 65 -4.98 -22.64 3.30
C ARG A 65 -6.28 -22.49 2.53
N ARG A 66 -6.88 -21.28 2.53
CA ARG A 66 -8.23 -21.05 1.96
C ARG A 66 -8.19 -20.52 0.53
N PHE A 67 -7.18 -19.74 0.20
CA PHE A 67 -7.12 -19.04 -1.09
C PHE A 67 -5.99 -19.56 -1.99
N GLY A 68 -5.16 -20.50 -1.48
CA GLY A 68 -4.07 -21.10 -2.25
C GLY A 68 -2.88 -20.15 -2.49
N ALA A 69 -2.85 -19.00 -1.84
CA ALA A 69 -1.79 -18.02 -1.98
C ALA A 69 -0.46 -18.52 -1.40
N THR A 70 0.63 -17.88 -1.76
CA THR A 70 1.89 -17.94 -1.05
C THR A 70 2.03 -16.73 -0.12
N GLY A 71 2.94 -16.78 0.86
CA GLY A 71 3.11 -15.60 1.69
C GLY A 71 4.33 -15.60 2.60
N LEU A 72 4.59 -14.40 3.11
CA LEU A 72 5.62 -14.10 4.09
C LEU A 72 5.00 -13.36 5.27
N GLY A 73 5.18 -13.88 6.48
CA GLY A 73 4.91 -13.13 7.70
C GLY A 73 6.23 -12.63 8.29
N VAL A 74 6.28 -11.35 8.65
CA VAL A 74 7.42 -10.78 9.36
C VAL A 74 6.99 -10.33 10.75
N GLU A 75 7.76 -10.74 11.76
CA GLU A 75 7.49 -10.48 13.17
C GLU A 75 8.82 -10.26 13.88
N ILE A 76 8.85 -9.36 14.87
CA ILE A 76 10.08 -9.05 15.60
C ILE A 76 10.24 -9.92 16.85
N VAL A 77 9.16 -10.51 17.34
CA VAL A 77 9.13 -11.34 18.55
C VAL A 77 9.44 -12.80 18.18
N PRO A 78 10.60 -13.36 18.58
CA PRO A 78 11.04 -14.71 18.17
C PRO A 78 10.06 -15.83 18.53
N GLU A 79 9.40 -15.72 19.69
CA GLU A 79 8.43 -16.70 20.18
C GLU A 79 7.19 -16.76 19.27
N LEU A 80 6.74 -15.61 18.75
CA LEU A 80 5.61 -15.53 17.81
C LEU A 80 6.01 -16.12 16.45
N VAL A 81 7.25 -15.89 15.99
CA VAL A 81 7.77 -16.51 14.76
C VAL A 81 7.82 -18.03 14.89
N GLN A 82 8.26 -18.57 16.04
CA GLN A 82 8.26 -20.01 16.28
C GLN A 82 6.83 -20.57 16.29
N LYS A 83 5.91 -19.87 16.94
CA LYS A 83 4.49 -20.23 17.00
C LYS A 83 3.86 -20.24 15.61
N SER A 84 4.11 -19.22 14.80
CA SER A 84 3.57 -19.13 13.42
C SER A 84 4.08 -20.28 12.54
N ARG A 85 5.36 -20.64 12.67
CA ARG A 85 5.94 -21.81 11.98
C ARG A 85 5.31 -23.13 12.42
N ALA A 86 5.01 -23.29 13.71
CA ALA A 86 4.31 -24.47 14.24
C ALA A 86 2.89 -24.56 13.67
N PHE A 87 2.14 -23.46 13.70
CA PHE A 87 0.79 -23.39 13.15
C PHE A 87 0.74 -23.61 11.63
N ALA A 88 1.75 -23.16 10.89
CA ALA A 88 1.85 -23.44 9.45
C ALA A 88 2.03 -24.94 9.17
N ARG A 89 2.84 -25.65 9.96
CA ARG A 89 3.00 -27.09 9.86
C ARG A 89 1.70 -27.84 10.21
N GLU A 90 1.06 -27.45 11.31
CA GLU A 90 -0.22 -28.01 11.72
C GLU A 90 -1.31 -27.82 10.66
N ALA A 91 -1.34 -26.66 10.01
CA ALA A 91 -2.26 -26.35 8.93
C ALA A 91 -1.87 -27.01 7.59
N GLY A 92 -0.71 -27.65 7.47
CA GLY A 92 -0.22 -28.29 6.23
C GLY A 92 0.16 -27.30 5.12
N VAL A 93 0.55 -26.07 5.47
CA VAL A 93 0.87 -25.02 4.49
C VAL A 93 2.32 -24.52 4.55
N GLN A 94 3.19 -25.19 5.30
CA GLN A 94 4.59 -24.79 5.52
C GLN A 94 5.40 -24.61 4.23
N GLU A 95 5.02 -25.26 3.14
CA GLU A 95 5.69 -25.12 1.83
C GLU A 95 5.21 -23.88 1.04
N ARG A 96 4.14 -23.24 1.50
CA ARG A 96 3.56 -22.06 0.85
C ARG A 96 3.85 -20.77 1.58
N VAL A 97 4.21 -20.85 2.87
CA VAL A 97 4.36 -19.69 3.75
C VAL A 97 5.73 -19.71 4.44
N GLU A 98 6.29 -18.54 4.59
CA GLU A 98 7.53 -18.31 5.33
C GLU A 98 7.27 -17.34 6.48
N PHE A 99 7.95 -17.54 7.62
CA PHE A 99 7.93 -16.62 8.75
C PHE A 99 9.34 -16.24 9.14
N ARG A 100 9.60 -14.92 9.20
CA ARG A 100 10.93 -14.37 9.51
C ARG A 100 10.86 -13.50 10.75
N GLU A 101 11.86 -13.69 11.62
CA GLU A 101 12.18 -12.72 12.65
C GLU A 101 12.86 -11.52 11.98
N GLN A 102 12.11 -10.42 11.83
CA GLN A 102 12.58 -9.28 11.05
C GLN A 102 11.81 -8.02 11.39
N ASP A 103 12.52 -6.87 11.39
CA ASP A 103 11.88 -5.55 11.41
C ASP A 103 11.05 -5.34 10.13
N LEU A 104 9.77 -5.03 10.31
CA LEU A 104 8.85 -4.73 9.22
C LEU A 104 9.31 -3.54 8.34
N PHE A 105 10.06 -2.59 8.92
CA PHE A 105 10.60 -1.47 8.17
C PHE A 105 11.80 -1.84 7.28
N ALA A 106 12.49 -2.95 7.58
CA ALA A 106 13.58 -3.48 6.77
C ALA A 106 13.12 -4.53 5.74
N THR A 107 11.84 -4.89 5.74
CA THR A 107 11.30 -5.95 4.87
C THR A 107 11.25 -5.51 3.41
N ASP A 108 11.78 -6.35 2.51
CA ASP A 108 11.59 -6.17 1.07
C ASP A 108 10.14 -6.53 0.68
N LEU A 109 9.43 -5.57 0.14
CA LEU A 109 8.03 -5.70 -0.29
C LEU A 109 7.87 -5.88 -1.81
N ALA A 110 8.96 -5.97 -2.58
CA ALA A 110 8.91 -5.95 -4.04
C ALA A 110 8.08 -7.09 -4.65
N ARG A 111 8.01 -8.25 -3.95
CA ARG A 111 7.23 -9.42 -4.39
C ARG A 111 5.77 -9.40 -3.95
N ALA A 112 5.36 -8.46 -3.09
CA ALA A 112 4.01 -8.41 -2.59
C ALA A 112 3.00 -8.11 -3.71
N THR A 113 1.96 -8.93 -3.82
CA THR A 113 0.74 -8.60 -4.55
C THR A 113 -0.35 -8.12 -3.59
N VAL A 114 -0.24 -8.54 -2.32
CA VAL A 114 -1.07 -8.09 -1.21
C VAL A 114 -0.19 -7.84 0.01
N VAL A 115 -0.37 -6.70 0.66
CA VAL A 115 0.23 -6.40 1.97
C VAL A 115 -0.90 -6.33 2.99
N THR A 116 -0.76 -7.05 4.10
CA THR A 116 -1.69 -6.98 5.23
C THR A 116 -1.00 -6.40 6.46
N MET A 117 -1.76 -5.71 7.31
CA MET A 117 -1.24 -5.12 8.53
C MET A 117 -2.34 -4.88 9.58
N TYR A 118 -1.98 -5.09 10.84
CA TYR A 118 -2.74 -4.62 12.00
C TYR A 118 -1.77 -3.94 12.96
N LEU A 119 -1.45 -2.68 12.68
CA LEU A 119 -0.40 -1.92 13.34
C LEU A 119 -0.96 -0.60 13.89
N LEU A 120 -0.20 0.05 14.76
CA LEU A 120 -0.57 1.36 15.30
C LEU A 120 -0.57 2.44 14.21
N PRO A 121 -1.40 3.49 14.32
CA PRO A 121 -1.50 4.56 13.33
C PRO A 121 -0.17 5.20 12.95
N ALA A 122 0.70 5.45 13.93
CA ALA A 122 2.02 6.03 13.69
C ALA A 122 2.91 5.13 12.83
N VAL A 123 2.82 3.80 13.02
CA VAL A 123 3.56 2.80 12.23
C VAL A 123 3.04 2.77 10.79
N ASN A 124 1.71 2.78 10.60
CA ASN A 124 1.07 2.86 9.29
C ASN A 124 1.54 4.09 8.50
N LEU A 125 1.58 5.26 9.14
CA LEU A 125 2.03 6.50 8.50
C LEU A 125 3.52 6.44 8.11
N ARG A 126 4.37 5.80 8.91
CA ARG A 126 5.79 5.59 8.57
C ARG A 126 5.97 4.62 7.39
N LEU A 127 5.12 3.61 7.26
CA LEU A 127 5.14 2.65 6.16
C LEU A 127 4.60 3.24 4.86
N ARG A 128 3.68 4.19 4.90
CA ARG A 128 2.96 4.74 3.75
C ARG A 128 3.84 5.11 2.55
N PRO A 129 5.00 5.80 2.69
CA PRO A 129 5.85 6.11 1.54
C PRO A 129 6.35 4.85 0.81
N ARG A 130 6.66 3.77 1.55
CA ARG A 130 7.10 2.50 1.00
C ARG A 130 5.94 1.75 0.34
N LEU A 131 4.75 1.79 0.93
CA LEU A 131 3.54 1.19 0.38
C LEU A 131 3.14 1.87 -0.93
N LEU A 132 3.21 3.19 -1.00
CA LEU A 132 2.98 3.97 -2.23
C LEU A 132 4.02 3.70 -3.33
N ALA A 133 5.18 3.14 -2.97
CA ALA A 133 6.23 2.81 -3.92
C ALA A 133 6.08 1.42 -4.56
N LEU A 134 5.14 0.61 -4.09
CA LEU A 134 4.88 -0.73 -4.61
C LEU A 134 4.37 -0.69 -6.05
N ALA A 135 4.38 -1.86 -6.70
CA ALA A 135 3.88 -1.99 -8.06
C ALA A 135 2.40 -1.56 -8.15
N PRO A 136 2.02 -0.80 -9.18
CA PRO A 136 0.62 -0.45 -9.40
C PRO A 136 -0.28 -1.68 -9.47
N GLY A 137 -1.38 -1.66 -8.70
CA GLY A 137 -2.28 -2.80 -8.53
C GLY A 137 -2.00 -3.68 -7.31
N THR A 138 -0.88 -3.46 -6.59
CA THR A 138 -0.68 -4.09 -5.27
C THR A 138 -1.79 -3.63 -4.33
N ARG A 139 -2.40 -4.58 -3.62
CA ARG A 139 -3.49 -4.33 -2.68
C ARG A 139 -2.93 -4.27 -1.27
N ILE A 140 -3.33 -3.25 -0.52
CA ILE A 140 -2.90 -3.03 0.86
C ILE A 140 -4.16 -3.12 1.71
N VAL A 141 -4.14 -3.97 2.73
CA VAL A 141 -5.27 -4.15 3.64
C VAL A 141 -4.85 -3.87 5.07
N SER A 142 -5.56 -2.96 5.72
CA SER A 142 -5.31 -2.61 7.11
C SER A 142 -6.54 -2.89 7.97
N HIS A 143 -6.31 -3.47 9.14
CA HIS A 143 -7.31 -3.68 10.16
C HIS A 143 -7.36 -2.45 11.08
N ASP A 144 -8.55 -1.89 11.28
CA ASP A 144 -8.94 -0.74 12.12
C ASP A 144 -8.28 0.62 11.75
N TRP A 145 -7.01 0.66 11.36
CA TRP A 145 -6.26 1.90 11.21
C TRP A 145 -5.96 2.25 9.74
N ASP A 146 -6.13 3.52 9.40
CA ASP A 146 -5.93 4.05 8.05
C ASP A 146 -4.47 4.47 7.74
N LEU A 147 -4.28 5.09 6.58
CA LEU A 147 -3.01 5.62 6.08
C LEU A 147 -3.02 7.18 6.04
N GLY A 148 -3.78 7.81 6.94
CA GLY A 148 -3.90 9.26 7.03
C GLY A 148 -4.66 9.86 5.85
N ASP A 149 -4.06 10.84 5.18
CA ASP A 149 -4.68 11.54 4.05
C ASP A 149 -4.72 10.72 2.74
N TRP A 150 -4.11 9.53 2.70
CA TRP A 150 -4.36 8.56 1.64
C TRP A 150 -5.65 7.80 1.92
N ALA A 151 -6.77 8.31 1.42
CA ALA A 151 -8.08 7.68 1.63
C ALA A 151 -8.15 6.27 1.03
N PRO A 152 -8.74 5.28 1.72
CA PRO A 152 -8.91 3.93 1.18
C PRO A 152 -9.84 3.90 -0.03
N ASP A 153 -9.62 2.92 -0.90
CA ASP A 153 -10.52 2.63 -2.03
C ASP A 153 -11.83 2.01 -1.56
N HIS A 154 -11.74 1.13 -0.54
CA HIS A 154 -12.89 0.51 0.10
C HIS A 154 -12.69 0.42 1.61
N THR A 155 -13.80 0.49 2.33
CA THR A 155 -13.86 0.22 3.77
C THR A 155 -15.09 -0.60 4.08
N VAL A 156 -14.91 -1.70 4.82
CA VAL A 156 -16.01 -2.50 5.35
C VAL A 156 -15.94 -2.55 6.86
N THR A 157 -17.10 -2.60 7.50
CA THR A 157 -17.21 -2.77 8.96
C THR A 157 -17.68 -4.18 9.25
N ILE A 158 -16.99 -4.86 10.14
CA ILE A 158 -17.24 -6.24 10.54
C ILE A 158 -17.66 -6.26 12.01
N GLU A 159 -18.83 -6.81 12.29
CA GLU A 159 -19.26 -7.04 13.67
C GLU A 159 -18.38 -8.09 14.34
N VAL A 160 -17.81 -7.76 15.50
CA VAL A 160 -16.89 -8.60 16.28
C VAL A 160 -17.33 -8.58 17.75
N PRO A 161 -18.41 -9.29 18.12
CA PRO A 161 -18.91 -9.29 19.51
C PRO A 161 -17.86 -9.72 20.52
N GLU A 162 -16.94 -10.60 20.11
CA GLU A 162 -15.80 -11.12 20.88
C GLU A 162 -14.60 -10.17 20.99
N LYS A 163 -14.64 -9.00 20.39
CA LYS A 163 -13.51 -8.03 20.39
C LYS A 163 -13.14 -7.65 21.82
N GLN A 164 -11.88 -7.92 22.19
CA GLN A 164 -11.39 -7.72 23.57
C GLN A 164 -10.85 -6.29 23.79
N VAL A 165 -10.39 -5.64 22.73
CA VAL A 165 -9.75 -4.32 22.79
C VAL A 165 -10.63 -3.27 22.10
N GLY A 166 -10.77 -2.11 22.77
CA GLY A 166 -11.65 -1.03 22.30
C GLY A 166 -13.06 -1.13 22.85
N ARG A 167 -13.84 -0.04 22.71
CA ARG A 167 -15.24 0.03 23.15
C ARG A 167 -16.20 -0.55 22.13
N ASP A 168 -15.85 -0.43 20.84
CA ASP A 168 -16.70 -0.86 19.74
C ASP A 168 -16.57 -2.36 19.53
N LYS A 169 -17.69 -3.05 19.39
CA LYS A 169 -17.77 -4.47 19.04
C LYS A 169 -17.74 -4.69 17.53
N SER A 170 -17.02 -3.85 16.82
CA SER A 170 -16.80 -3.93 15.39
C SER A 170 -15.34 -3.64 15.06
N SER A 171 -14.93 -4.05 13.86
CA SER A 171 -13.63 -3.74 13.27
C SER A 171 -13.82 -3.20 11.87
N ARG A 172 -13.00 -2.23 11.49
CA ARG A 172 -12.94 -1.70 10.13
C ARG A 172 -11.81 -2.39 9.36
N VAL A 173 -12.09 -2.75 8.14
CA VAL A 173 -11.10 -3.25 7.19
C VAL A 173 -11.03 -2.27 6.03
N HIS A 174 -9.85 -1.72 5.83
CA HIS A 174 -9.56 -0.74 4.79
C HIS A 174 -8.74 -1.37 3.68
N LEU A 175 -9.08 -1.09 2.42
CA LEU A 175 -8.36 -1.53 1.24
C LEU A 175 -7.87 -0.33 0.44
N TRP A 176 -6.62 -0.37 0.03
CA TRP A 176 -6.02 0.51 -0.98
C TRP A 176 -5.48 -0.32 -2.13
N VAL A 177 -5.66 0.16 -3.35
CA VAL A 177 -4.99 -0.36 -4.54
C VAL A 177 -3.92 0.65 -4.95
N VAL A 178 -2.66 0.25 -4.95
CA VAL A 178 -1.55 1.15 -5.28
C VAL A 178 -1.74 1.71 -6.68
N PRO A 179 -1.88 3.04 -6.84
CA PRO A 179 -2.09 3.64 -8.15
C PRO A 179 -0.81 3.72 -8.96
N ALA A 180 -0.93 3.65 -10.28
CA ALA A 180 0.17 4.00 -11.17
C ALA A 180 0.58 5.47 -10.96
N ARG A 181 1.85 5.77 -11.17
CA ARG A 181 2.38 7.13 -11.13
C ARG A 181 2.30 7.72 -12.53
N VAL A 182 1.36 8.65 -12.71
CA VAL A 182 1.05 9.25 -14.03
C VAL A 182 1.14 10.77 -14.01
N HIS A 183 1.53 11.36 -12.87
CA HIS A 183 1.72 12.81 -12.78
C HIS A 183 2.73 13.31 -13.79
N GLY A 184 2.40 14.39 -14.48
CA GLY A 184 3.27 15.06 -15.45
C GLY A 184 2.68 15.22 -16.82
N LEU A 185 3.55 15.55 -17.79
CA LEU A 185 3.19 15.80 -19.16
C LEU A 185 3.39 14.54 -20.02
N TRP A 186 2.38 14.22 -20.82
CA TRP A 186 2.35 13.09 -21.74
C TRP A 186 2.05 13.59 -23.15
N CYS A 187 2.75 13.04 -24.15
CA CYS A 187 2.74 13.50 -25.52
C CYS A 187 2.27 12.42 -26.47
N SER A 188 1.45 12.81 -27.45
CA SER A 188 1.11 12.03 -28.64
C SER A 188 1.11 12.95 -29.85
N ALA A 189 1.18 12.41 -31.08
CA ALA A 189 1.28 13.23 -32.30
C ALA A 189 0.31 14.43 -32.30
N GLY A 190 0.86 15.65 -32.13
CA GLY A 190 0.13 16.90 -32.08
C GLY A 190 -0.79 17.09 -30.86
N ALA A 191 -0.79 16.20 -29.87
CA ALA A 191 -1.58 16.32 -28.66
C ALA A 191 -0.72 16.25 -27.40
N ARG A 192 -1.11 16.96 -26.36
CA ARG A 192 -0.48 16.91 -25.04
C ARG A 192 -1.55 16.68 -23.97
N LEU A 193 -1.21 15.82 -23.01
CA LEU A 193 -2.03 15.50 -21.85
C LEU A 193 -1.22 15.81 -20.60
N GLU A 194 -1.64 16.78 -19.83
CA GLU A 194 -1.04 17.14 -18.56
C GLU A 194 -1.88 16.55 -17.43
N ILE A 195 -1.25 15.82 -16.49
CA ILE A 195 -1.91 15.14 -15.38
C ILE A 195 -1.33 15.64 -14.07
N ALA A 196 -2.19 16.18 -13.21
CA ALA A 196 -1.92 16.40 -11.80
C ALA A 196 -2.52 15.25 -11.00
N GLN A 197 -1.70 14.57 -10.18
CA GLN A 197 -2.11 13.39 -9.43
C GLN A 197 -1.85 13.58 -7.93
N ARG A 198 -2.86 13.19 -7.13
CA ARG A 198 -2.72 13.01 -5.69
C ARG A 198 -3.29 11.64 -5.31
N PHE A 199 -2.41 10.70 -4.93
CA PHE A 199 -2.77 9.31 -4.69
C PHE A 199 -3.53 8.70 -5.88
N GLN A 200 -4.73 8.17 -5.66
CA GLN A 200 -5.58 7.63 -6.71
C GLN A 200 -6.48 8.66 -7.39
N GLN A 201 -6.40 9.93 -7.03
CA GLN A 201 -7.15 11.01 -7.69
C GLN A 201 -6.26 11.73 -8.70
N PHE A 202 -6.84 12.17 -9.81
CA PHE A 202 -6.16 12.99 -10.80
C PHE A 202 -7.07 14.04 -11.39
N SER A 203 -6.46 15.15 -11.83
CA SER A 203 -7.05 16.07 -12.80
C SER A 203 -6.17 16.10 -14.04
N ALA A 204 -6.78 16.22 -15.21
CA ALA A 204 -6.07 16.18 -16.49
C ALA A 204 -6.56 17.25 -17.45
N THR A 205 -5.62 17.80 -18.22
CA THR A 205 -5.87 18.76 -19.30
C THR A 205 -5.34 18.20 -20.60
N LEU A 206 -6.22 17.95 -21.58
CA LEU A 206 -5.88 17.49 -22.90
C LEU A 206 -6.00 18.63 -23.92
N VAL A 207 -4.91 18.91 -24.60
CA VAL A 207 -4.85 19.84 -25.73
C VAL A 207 -4.51 19.05 -26.98
N ALA A 208 -5.30 19.24 -28.04
CA ALA A 208 -5.13 18.56 -29.32
C ALA A 208 -5.40 19.46 -30.53
N PRO A 209 -4.75 19.21 -31.70
CA PRO A 209 -5.03 19.92 -32.93
C PRO A 209 -6.46 19.69 -33.41
N GLY A 210 -7.06 20.71 -34.03
CA GLY A 210 -8.40 20.59 -34.59
C GLY A 210 -9.55 20.88 -33.62
N ARG A 211 -9.29 20.99 -32.33
CA ARG A 211 -10.23 21.62 -31.38
C ARG A 211 -9.86 23.10 -31.24
N ALA A 212 -10.44 23.92 -32.06
CA ALA A 212 -10.19 25.36 -32.07
C ALA A 212 -10.42 25.95 -30.65
N GLY A 213 -9.35 26.06 -29.88
CA GLY A 213 -9.23 26.96 -28.74
C GLY A 213 -9.60 26.44 -27.34
N SER A 214 -10.18 25.28 -27.13
CA SER A 214 -10.58 24.89 -25.77
C SER A 214 -9.93 23.55 -25.33
N PRO A 215 -9.05 23.55 -24.29
CA PRO A 215 -8.57 22.33 -23.65
C PRO A 215 -9.74 21.52 -23.12
N LEU A 216 -9.62 20.19 -23.20
CA LEU A 216 -10.51 19.27 -22.47
C LEU A 216 -9.95 19.05 -21.07
N VAL A 217 -10.68 19.51 -20.06
CA VAL A 217 -10.32 19.31 -18.64
C VAL A 217 -11.24 18.24 -18.05
N PHE A 218 -10.68 17.29 -17.35
CA PHE A 218 -11.43 16.23 -16.69
C PHE A 218 -10.70 15.72 -15.44
N ASP A 219 -11.49 15.35 -14.45
CA ASP A 219 -11.03 14.73 -13.22
C ASP A 219 -11.32 13.22 -13.26
N GLY A 220 -10.67 12.48 -12.39
CA GLY A 220 -10.92 11.04 -12.32
C GLY A 220 -10.17 10.34 -11.21
N ARG A 221 -10.22 9.01 -11.29
CA ARG A 221 -9.64 8.11 -10.31
C ARG A 221 -8.78 7.04 -10.99
N LEU A 222 -7.67 6.69 -10.32
CA LEU A 222 -6.83 5.55 -10.69
C LEU A 222 -7.26 4.32 -9.90
N ASP A 223 -7.37 3.22 -10.62
CA ASP A 223 -7.50 1.86 -10.09
C ASP A 223 -6.30 1.06 -10.64
N GLY A 224 -5.28 0.90 -9.81
CA GLY A 224 -4.01 0.33 -10.22
C GLY A 224 -3.41 1.07 -11.43
N ARG A 225 -3.45 0.44 -12.61
CA ARG A 225 -2.91 0.98 -13.88
C ARG A 225 -3.96 1.67 -14.75
N THR A 226 -5.21 1.72 -14.32
CA THR A 226 -6.32 2.26 -15.10
C THR A 226 -6.76 3.61 -14.55
N LEU A 227 -6.81 4.63 -15.41
CA LEU A 227 -7.38 5.94 -15.12
C LEU A 227 -8.80 5.95 -15.65
N ARG A 228 -9.76 6.30 -14.80
CA ARG A 228 -11.17 6.46 -15.17
C ARG A 228 -11.58 7.89 -14.90
N ALA A 229 -11.88 8.63 -15.97
CA ALA A 229 -12.44 9.97 -15.84
C ALA A 229 -13.87 9.92 -15.28
N THR A 230 -14.23 10.93 -14.49
CA THR A 230 -15.60 11.15 -14.00
C THR A 230 -16.30 12.18 -14.89
N GLY A 231 -17.56 11.93 -15.27
CA GLY A 231 -18.37 12.86 -16.08
C GLY A 231 -18.79 12.32 -17.43
N SER A 232 -19.47 13.16 -18.23
CA SER A 232 -20.14 12.77 -19.48
C SER A 232 -19.21 12.53 -20.68
N GLN A 233 -17.94 12.92 -20.59
CA GLN A 233 -16.92 12.67 -21.62
C GLN A 233 -15.88 11.69 -21.09
N VAL A 234 -16.32 10.50 -20.74
CA VAL A 234 -15.52 9.51 -20.01
C VAL A 234 -14.39 8.99 -20.89
N ALA A 235 -13.16 9.38 -20.55
CA ALA A 235 -11.98 8.70 -21.04
C ALA A 235 -11.57 7.63 -20.04
N VAL A 236 -11.27 6.45 -20.54
CA VAL A 236 -10.56 5.39 -19.81
C VAL A 236 -9.17 5.28 -20.43
N LEU A 237 -8.15 5.51 -19.62
CA LEU A 237 -6.76 5.32 -20.04
C LEU A 237 -6.14 4.18 -19.24
N ALA A 238 -5.31 3.38 -19.89
CA ALA A 238 -4.54 2.32 -19.25
C ALA A 238 -3.05 2.61 -19.37
N LEU A 239 -2.31 2.50 -18.27
CA LEU A 239 -0.85 2.58 -18.29
C LEU A 239 -0.29 1.23 -18.76
N GLU A 240 0.26 1.23 -19.97
CA GLU A 240 0.96 0.12 -20.60
C GLU A 240 2.48 0.38 -20.66
N ALA A 241 3.24 -0.58 -21.18
CA ALA A 241 4.69 -0.42 -21.35
C ALA A 241 5.05 0.75 -22.29
N ALA A 242 4.22 0.99 -23.31
CA ALA A 242 4.44 2.07 -24.30
C ALA A 242 3.94 3.44 -23.83
N GLY A 243 3.21 3.54 -22.72
CA GLY A 243 2.62 4.78 -22.22
C GLY A 243 1.16 4.66 -21.83
N LEU A 244 0.47 5.78 -21.77
CA LEU A 244 -0.97 5.84 -21.48
C LEU A 244 -1.77 5.62 -22.76
N ARG A 245 -2.41 4.46 -22.89
CA ARG A 245 -3.34 4.17 -23.99
C ARG A 245 -4.75 4.62 -23.64
N VAL A 246 -5.40 5.33 -24.54
CA VAL A 246 -6.82 5.63 -24.45
C VAL A 246 -7.62 4.37 -24.83
N ALA A 247 -8.21 3.72 -23.84
CA ALA A 247 -9.01 2.50 -24.04
C ALA A 247 -10.45 2.83 -24.50
N ALA A 248 -11.01 3.94 -24.02
CA ALA A 248 -12.31 4.45 -24.43
C ALA A 248 -12.34 5.98 -24.34
N ASP A 249 -12.99 6.64 -25.27
CA ASP A 249 -13.15 8.10 -25.33
C ASP A 249 -14.64 8.49 -25.31
N GLY A 250 -15.38 8.11 -24.38
CA GLY A 250 -16.79 8.35 -24.01
C GLY A 250 -17.68 9.27 -24.85
N GLY A 251 -17.33 9.62 -26.09
CA GLY A 251 -18.16 10.53 -26.87
C GLY A 251 -17.54 11.08 -28.16
N GLY A 252 -16.63 10.36 -28.79
CA GLY A 252 -16.21 10.73 -30.16
C GLY A 252 -15.13 11.83 -30.22
N ALA A 253 -14.29 11.93 -29.22
CA ALA A 253 -13.15 12.85 -29.23
C ALA A 253 -12.03 12.39 -30.20
N GLY A 254 -12.13 11.19 -30.79
CA GLY A 254 -11.18 10.65 -31.77
C GLY A 254 -9.84 10.24 -31.17
N PHE A 255 -9.80 9.93 -29.87
CA PHE A 255 -8.58 9.54 -29.16
C PHE A 255 -8.50 8.05 -28.85
N ALA A 256 -9.56 7.26 -29.05
CA ALA A 256 -9.57 5.82 -28.82
C ALA A 256 -8.39 5.11 -29.52
N GLY A 257 -7.67 4.27 -28.79
CA GLY A 257 -6.47 3.58 -29.25
C GLY A 257 -5.19 4.42 -29.28
N ARG A 258 -5.26 5.74 -29.10
CA ARG A 258 -4.08 6.61 -29.09
C ARG A 258 -3.22 6.35 -27.86
N VAL A 259 -1.91 6.40 -28.00
CA VAL A 259 -0.93 6.25 -26.91
C VAL A 259 -0.22 7.58 -26.67
N PHE A 260 -0.16 7.98 -25.42
CA PHE A 260 0.59 9.14 -24.94
C PHE A 260 1.84 8.65 -24.21
N ALA A 261 3.01 9.00 -24.73
CA ALA A 261 4.29 8.72 -24.09
C ALA A 261 4.66 9.82 -23.08
N PRO A 262 5.44 9.53 -22.03
CA PRO A 262 5.97 10.57 -21.16
C PRO A 262 6.72 11.64 -21.96
N ALA A 263 6.54 12.92 -21.61
CA ALA A 263 7.23 14.00 -22.28
C ALA A 263 8.76 13.88 -22.13
N SER A 264 9.48 14.29 -23.16
CA SER A 264 10.92 14.49 -23.05
C SER A 264 11.23 15.71 -22.14
N PRO A 265 12.48 15.88 -21.66
CA PRO A 265 12.86 17.08 -20.91
C PRO A 265 12.64 18.40 -21.68
N ARG A 266 12.48 18.33 -23.02
CA ARG A 266 12.18 19.47 -23.91
C ARG A 266 10.69 19.68 -24.13
N GLY A 267 9.84 18.88 -23.49
CA GLY A 267 8.38 18.89 -23.68
C GLY A 267 7.90 17.97 -24.80
N CYS A 268 6.69 18.22 -25.30
CA CYS A 268 6.17 17.59 -26.50
C CYS A 268 6.78 18.27 -27.72
N GLY A 269 7.64 17.58 -28.42
CA GLY A 269 8.26 18.04 -29.68
C GLY A 269 7.24 18.16 -30.81
#